data_7dc28a93a0424c7d4a703ed85548a973
#
_entry.id   7dc28a93a0424c7d4a703ed85548a973
#
_cell.length_a   1.000
_cell.length_b   1.000
_cell.length_c   1.000
_cell.angle_alpha   90.00
_cell.angle_beta   90.00
_cell.angle_gamma   90.00
#
_symmetry.space_group_name_H-M   'P 1'
#
loop_
_entity.id
_entity.type
_entity.pdbx_description
1 polymer ?
#
loop_
_entity_poly.entity_id
_entity_poly.type
_entity_poly.pdbx_seq_one_letter_code
_entity_poly.pdbx_strand_id
1 'polypeptide(L)'
;MQYQTYEEKITPELHKWQQKMQKRPNLVDRTSKAVQDKINNIIPDKVHEVITATIKQMTRAVLTGAEFTTALPAPKNSLEEIEREVLKRINFYKTAGAAEGGITGAGGFLLALAEFPILIGIKMKLLFEISALYGHSAEDYRERLFILHVFQLTFSSQKQRQKVFEQVINWKQKSQELPEDIHQFDWKTFQQEYRDYIDLAKMAQLIPGIGAAVGVIVNYRLLNQLGKTAMNAYRMRWFEERTLPAAGTQQLLQ
;
A
#
# COMPACT_ATOMS: atom_id res chain seq x y z
N MET A 1 10.55 -2.92 38.06
CA MET A 1 9.65 -3.02 36.88
C MET A 1 10.53 -2.89 35.65
N GLN A 2 10.63 -3.95 34.85
CA GLN A 2 11.32 -3.88 33.55
C GLN A 2 10.43 -3.08 32.60
N TYR A 3 10.90 -1.95 32.11
CA TYR A 3 10.19 -1.17 31.11
C TYR A 3 10.26 -1.92 29.77
N GLN A 4 9.11 -2.31 29.25
CA GLN A 4 9.00 -2.95 27.96
C GLN A 4 9.43 -1.97 26.85
N THR A 5 10.30 -2.39 25.94
CA THR A 5 10.72 -1.55 24.81
C THR A 5 9.55 -1.33 23.84
N TYR A 6 9.67 -0.32 22.99
CA TYR A 6 8.63 -0.05 21.98
C TYR A 6 8.47 -1.23 21.01
N GLU A 7 9.57 -1.82 20.60
CA GLU A 7 9.63 -3.00 19.73
C GLU A 7 8.92 -4.21 20.35
N GLU A 8 9.14 -4.48 21.63
CA GLU A 8 8.44 -5.55 22.36
C GLU A 8 6.94 -5.31 22.42
N LYS A 9 6.52 -4.05 22.58
CA LYS A 9 5.11 -3.67 22.65
C LYS A 9 4.38 -3.88 21.31
N ILE A 10 5.03 -3.57 20.19
CA ILE A 10 4.37 -3.65 18.86
C ILE A 10 4.48 -5.02 18.20
N THR A 11 5.40 -5.88 18.64
CA THR A 11 5.61 -7.23 18.09
C THR A 11 4.34 -8.08 18.07
N PRO A 12 3.51 -8.15 19.13
CA PRO A 12 2.25 -8.89 19.07
C PRO A 12 1.25 -8.33 18.06
N GLU A 13 1.21 -7.00 17.87
CA GLU A 13 0.37 -6.35 16.84
C GLU A 13 0.81 -6.77 15.45
N LEU A 14 2.11 -6.73 15.20
CA LEU A 14 2.70 -7.15 13.92
C LEU A 14 2.39 -8.62 13.62
N HIS A 15 2.59 -9.53 14.57
CA HIS A 15 2.27 -10.95 14.39
C HIS A 15 0.79 -11.18 14.11
N LYS A 16 -0.11 -10.50 14.80
CA LYS A 16 -1.56 -10.58 14.56
C LYS A 16 -1.91 -10.09 13.16
N TRP A 17 -1.25 -9.03 12.70
CA TRP A 17 -1.45 -8.52 11.35
C TRP A 17 -0.93 -9.51 10.29
N GLN A 18 0.26 -10.08 10.47
CA GLN A 18 0.83 -11.12 9.59
C GLN A 18 -0.11 -12.33 9.48
N GLN A 19 -0.60 -12.85 10.61
CA GLN A 19 -1.57 -13.95 10.63
C GLN A 19 -2.85 -13.60 9.86
N LYS A 20 -3.32 -12.35 9.98
CA LYS A 20 -4.49 -11.88 9.21
C LYS A 20 -4.21 -11.86 7.71
N MET A 21 -3.01 -11.48 7.28
CA MET A 21 -2.63 -11.46 5.86
C MET A 21 -2.51 -12.86 5.26
N GLN A 22 -2.07 -13.84 6.05
CA GLN A 22 -1.90 -15.25 5.65
C GLN A 22 -3.20 -16.07 5.70
N LYS A 23 -4.25 -15.57 6.35
CA LYS A 23 -5.51 -16.31 6.45
C LYS A 23 -6.09 -16.63 5.07
N ARG A 24 -6.37 -17.92 4.86
CA ARG A 24 -7.14 -18.38 3.70
C ARG A 24 -8.59 -17.91 3.79
N PRO A 25 -9.25 -17.67 2.65
CA PRO A 25 -10.67 -17.37 2.62
C PRO A 25 -11.49 -18.46 3.33
N ASN A 26 -12.27 -18.09 4.34
CA ASN A 26 -13.17 -19.00 5.05
C ASN A 26 -14.51 -19.17 4.29
N LEU A 27 -15.34 -20.13 4.72
CA LEU A 27 -16.69 -20.34 4.16
C LEU A 27 -17.59 -19.08 4.28
N VAL A 28 -17.39 -18.27 5.31
CA VAL A 28 -18.04 -16.94 5.47
C VAL A 28 -17.65 -15.97 4.35
N ASP A 29 -16.45 -16.13 3.78
CA ASP A 29 -15.98 -15.32 2.67
C ASP A 29 -16.64 -15.70 1.33
N ARG A 30 -17.29 -16.88 1.24
CA ARG A 30 -18.10 -17.27 0.06
C ARG A 30 -19.38 -16.47 -0.04
N THR A 31 -19.99 -16.09 1.09
CA THR A 31 -21.13 -15.17 1.10
C THR A 31 -20.66 -13.75 0.73
N SER A 32 -19.48 -13.36 1.18
CA SER A 32 -18.80 -12.14 0.77
C SER A 32 -18.49 -12.12 -0.73
N LYS A 33 -18.13 -13.29 -1.32
CA LYS A 33 -17.91 -13.41 -2.76
C LYS A 33 -19.21 -13.20 -3.56
N ALA A 34 -20.33 -13.79 -3.15
CA ALA A 34 -21.62 -13.58 -3.81
C ALA A 34 -22.07 -12.10 -3.75
N VAL A 35 -21.78 -11.40 -2.65
CA VAL A 35 -21.98 -9.95 -2.52
C VAL A 35 -21.02 -9.19 -3.44
N GLN A 36 -19.76 -9.60 -3.53
CA GLN A 36 -18.74 -9.00 -4.37
C GLN A 36 -19.04 -9.18 -5.86
N ASP A 37 -19.50 -10.37 -6.27
CA ASP A 37 -19.95 -10.64 -7.64
C ASP A 37 -21.20 -9.82 -7.99
N LYS A 38 -22.15 -9.64 -7.04
CA LYS A 38 -23.27 -8.71 -7.21
C LYS A 38 -22.82 -7.25 -7.35
N ILE A 39 -21.86 -6.81 -6.54
CA ILE A 39 -21.30 -5.45 -6.64
C ILE A 39 -20.60 -5.27 -7.98
N ASN A 40 -19.79 -6.24 -8.42
CA ASN A 40 -19.13 -6.20 -9.72
C ASN A 40 -20.11 -6.08 -10.89
N ASN A 41 -21.25 -6.76 -10.81
CA ASN A 41 -22.30 -6.69 -11.85
C ASN A 41 -23.10 -5.37 -11.82
N ILE A 42 -23.04 -4.62 -10.73
CA ILE A 42 -23.71 -3.32 -10.59
C ILE A 42 -22.79 -2.16 -11.00
N ILE A 43 -21.47 -2.39 -10.98
CA ILE A 43 -20.48 -1.36 -11.36
C ILE A 43 -20.55 -1.16 -12.88
N PRO A 44 -20.82 0.07 -13.37
CA PRO A 44 -20.82 0.35 -14.80
C PRO A 44 -19.47 0.07 -15.47
N ASP A 45 -19.48 -0.39 -16.71
CA ASP A 45 -18.26 -0.69 -17.49
C ASP A 45 -17.29 0.50 -17.52
N LYS A 46 -17.82 1.71 -17.61
CA LYS A 46 -17.02 2.95 -17.60
C LYS A 46 -16.21 3.11 -16.31
N VAL A 47 -16.69 2.62 -15.17
CA VAL A 47 -15.94 2.61 -13.91
C VAL A 47 -14.79 1.63 -13.98
N HIS A 48 -15.03 0.43 -14.53
CA HIS A 48 -13.99 -0.58 -14.74
C HIS A 48 -12.87 -0.04 -15.66
N GLU A 49 -13.24 0.65 -16.75
CA GLU A 49 -12.30 1.28 -17.68
C GLU A 49 -11.43 2.34 -16.97
N VAL A 50 -12.07 3.25 -16.23
CA VAL A 50 -11.37 4.34 -15.51
C VAL A 50 -10.43 3.76 -14.44
N ILE A 51 -10.88 2.80 -13.63
CA ILE A 51 -10.03 2.16 -12.62
C ILE A 51 -8.84 1.48 -13.29
N THR A 52 -9.07 0.70 -14.33
CA THR A 52 -8.01 -0.03 -15.05
C THR A 52 -6.99 0.92 -15.66
N ALA A 53 -7.46 1.97 -16.33
CA ALA A 53 -6.61 3.01 -16.94
C ALA A 53 -5.79 3.73 -15.87
N THR A 54 -6.42 4.12 -14.75
CA THR A 54 -5.76 4.80 -13.64
C THR A 54 -4.69 3.91 -12.99
N ILE A 55 -4.99 2.65 -12.73
CA ILE A 55 -4.00 1.71 -12.16
C ILE A 55 -2.81 1.52 -13.11
N LYS A 56 -3.06 1.37 -14.41
CA LYS A 56 -1.99 1.27 -15.41
C LYS A 56 -1.12 2.53 -15.45
N GLN A 57 -1.75 3.70 -15.42
CA GLN A 57 -1.07 4.99 -15.45
C GLN A 57 -0.28 5.23 -14.17
N MET A 58 -0.87 4.98 -13.00
CA MET A 58 -0.22 5.03 -11.69
C MET A 58 1.01 4.12 -11.65
N THR A 59 0.86 2.85 -12.04
CA THR A 59 1.96 1.90 -12.04
C THR A 59 3.11 2.42 -12.90
N ARG A 60 2.83 2.94 -14.09
CA ARG A 60 3.84 3.52 -14.98
C ARG A 60 4.51 4.74 -14.34
N ALA A 61 3.73 5.69 -13.79
CA ALA A 61 4.26 6.90 -13.16
C ALA A 61 5.16 6.58 -11.95
N VAL A 62 4.73 5.66 -11.09
CA VAL A 62 5.53 5.19 -9.94
C VAL A 62 6.86 4.60 -10.42
N LEU A 63 6.85 3.83 -11.49
CA LEU A 63 8.04 3.14 -11.99
C LEU A 63 9.03 4.07 -12.68
N THR A 64 8.53 5.07 -13.39
CA THR A 64 9.40 6.11 -13.98
C THR A 64 9.98 7.06 -12.93
N GLY A 65 9.43 7.08 -11.71
CA GLY A 65 9.93 7.90 -10.60
C GLY A 65 9.67 9.40 -10.75
N ALA A 66 8.90 9.82 -11.76
CA ALA A 66 8.82 11.23 -12.15
C ALA A 66 7.94 12.10 -11.22
N GLU A 67 6.97 11.52 -10.52
CA GLU A 67 5.94 12.33 -9.83
C GLU A 67 5.89 12.14 -8.30
N PHE A 68 6.55 11.12 -7.76
CA PHE A 68 6.35 10.72 -6.35
C PHE A 68 7.63 10.74 -5.51
N THR A 69 8.71 11.33 -6.00
CA THR A 69 9.96 11.42 -5.25
C THR A 69 9.74 12.27 -3.99
N THR A 70 10.02 11.68 -2.85
CA THR A 70 9.99 12.35 -1.55
C THR A 70 11.42 12.35 -1.02
N ALA A 71 11.93 13.53 -0.66
CA ALA A 71 13.24 13.63 -0.05
C ALA A 71 13.28 12.83 1.26
N LEU A 72 14.38 12.11 1.47
CA LEU A 72 14.59 11.39 2.72
C LEU A 72 14.68 12.42 3.86
N PRO A 73 13.87 12.26 4.92
CA PRO A 73 14.01 13.10 6.10
C PRO A 73 15.31 12.79 6.84
N ALA A 74 15.69 13.65 7.77
CA ALA A 74 16.81 13.36 8.65
C ALA A 74 16.63 12.00 9.34
N PRO A 75 17.71 11.20 9.46
CA PRO A 75 17.64 9.89 10.11
C PRO A 75 17.05 9.99 11.51
N LYS A 76 16.16 9.06 11.84
CA LYS A 76 15.58 8.92 13.18
C LYS A 76 16.24 7.78 13.93
N ASN A 77 16.42 7.96 15.23
CA ASN A 77 17.20 7.04 16.05
C ASN A 77 16.39 5.81 16.53
N SER A 78 15.05 5.92 16.56
CA SER A 78 14.20 4.85 17.07
C SER A 78 12.98 4.58 16.19
N LEU A 79 12.50 3.34 16.23
CA LEU A 79 11.27 2.95 15.54
C LEU A 79 10.05 3.72 16.07
N GLU A 80 10.02 4.03 17.37
CA GLU A 80 8.95 4.81 17.99
C GLU A 80 8.85 6.22 17.40
N GLU A 81 9.99 6.87 17.19
CA GLU A 81 10.02 8.20 16.56
C GLU A 81 9.56 8.17 15.10
N ILE A 82 10.01 7.16 14.35
CA ILE A 82 9.57 6.95 12.97
C ILE A 82 8.06 6.79 12.92
N GLU A 83 7.52 5.87 13.72
CA GLU A 83 6.10 5.54 13.67
C GLU A 83 5.19 6.65 14.21
N ARG A 84 5.67 7.45 15.12
CA ARG A 84 4.97 8.68 15.54
C ARG A 84 4.77 9.64 14.38
N GLU A 85 5.79 9.82 13.54
CA GLU A 85 5.68 10.67 12.34
C GLU A 85 4.80 10.00 11.27
N VAL A 86 4.94 8.70 11.06
CA VAL A 86 4.07 7.94 10.15
C VAL A 86 2.60 8.10 10.53
N LEU A 87 2.27 8.00 11.81
CA LEU A 87 0.89 8.18 12.29
C LEU A 87 0.38 9.62 12.06
N LYS A 88 1.25 10.63 12.20
CA LYS A 88 0.89 12.03 11.86
C LYS A 88 0.57 12.15 10.36
N ARG A 89 1.37 11.53 9.49
CA ARG A 89 1.12 11.54 8.04
C ARG A 89 -0.18 10.82 7.69
N ILE A 90 -0.41 9.63 8.24
CA ILE A 90 -1.67 8.90 8.04
C ILE A 90 -2.86 9.77 8.46
N ASN A 91 -2.79 10.44 9.60
CA ASN A 91 -3.87 11.31 10.09
C ASN A 91 -4.06 12.53 9.18
N PHE A 92 -2.98 13.17 8.74
CA PHE A 92 -3.06 14.29 7.78
C PHE A 92 -3.78 13.88 6.49
N TYR A 93 -3.38 12.79 5.86
CA TYR A 93 -4.00 12.34 4.61
C TYR A 93 -5.44 11.85 4.78
N LYS A 94 -5.79 11.28 5.94
CA LYS A 94 -7.17 10.90 6.24
C LYS A 94 -8.08 12.12 6.35
N THR A 95 -7.61 13.18 6.99
CA THR A 95 -8.40 14.42 7.16
C THR A 95 -8.46 15.22 5.88
N ALA A 96 -7.35 15.36 5.15
CA ALA A 96 -7.32 16.03 3.84
C ALA A 96 -8.21 15.30 2.82
N GLY A 97 -8.08 13.98 2.71
CA GLY A 97 -8.92 13.18 1.80
C GLY A 97 -10.41 13.13 2.17
N ALA A 98 -10.75 13.35 3.45
CA ALA A 98 -12.13 13.49 3.88
C ALA A 98 -12.73 14.84 3.47
N ALA A 99 -11.94 15.92 3.54
CA ALA A 99 -12.37 17.26 3.12
C ALA A 99 -12.61 17.32 1.60
N GLU A 100 -11.72 16.74 0.79
CA GLU A 100 -11.89 16.67 -0.67
C GLU A 100 -13.10 15.81 -1.08
N GLY A 101 -13.31 14.67 -0.44
CA GLY A 101 -14.46 13.78 -0.72
C GLY A 101 -15.83 14.41 -0.40
N GLY A 102 -15.86 15.44 0.47
CA GLY A 102 -17.09 16.19 0.77
C GLY A 102 -17.47 17.19 -0.33
N ILE A 103 -16.50 17.75 -1.03
CA ILE A 103 -16.72 18.73 -2.12
C ILE A 103 -17.19 18.03 -3.40
N THR A 104 -16.67 16.84 -3.68
CA THR A 104 -16.98 16.08 -4.90
C THR A 104 -18.36 15.41 -4.91
N GLY A 105 -18.96 15.20 -3.74
CA GLY A 105 -20.34 14.73 -3.63
C GLY A 105 -21.37 15.63 -4.31
N ALA A 106 -21.08 16.91 -4.49
CA ALA A 106 -21.95 17.89 -5.14
C ALA A 106 -21.89 17.87 -6.67
N GLY A 107 -20.79 17.35 -7.27
CA GLY A 107 -20.54 17.38 -8.73
C GLY A 107 -21.05 16.17 -9.52
N GLY A 108 -21.62 15.18 -8.84
CA GLY A 108 -22.18 13.99 -9.47
C GLY A 108 -21.13 12.95 -9.90
N PHE A 109 -21.63 11.81 -10.36
CA PHE A 109 -20.86 10.61 -10.69
C PHE A 109 -19.74 10.80 -11.73
N LEU A 110 -19.97 11.61 -12.75
CA LEU A 110 -18.98 11.83 -13.81
C LEU A 110 -17.78 12.64 -13.31
N LEU A 111 -18.00 13.62 -12.46
CA LEU A 111 -16.93 14.39 -11.85
C LEU A 111 -16.11 13.50 -10.89
N ALA A 112 -16.79 12.69 -10.11
CA ALA A 112 -16.14 11.72 -9.22
C ALA A 112 -15.24 10.72 -9.96
N LEU A 113 -15.65 10.28 -11.16
CA LEU A 113 -14.80 9.45 -12.03
C LEU A 113 -13.57 10.20 -12.54
N ALA A 114 -13.72 11.47 -12.91
CA ALA A 114 -12.60 12.30 -13.39
C ALA A 114 -11.56 12.56 -12.27
N GLU A 115 -11.98 12.60 -11.02
CA GLU A 115 -11.11 12.82 -9.86
C GLU A 115 -10.44 11.55 -9.32
N PHE A 116 -10.87 10.38 -9.77
CA PHE A 116 -10.31 9.10 -9.29
C PHE A 116 -8.78 9.00 -9.42
N PRO A 117 -8.12 9.45 -10.50
CA PRO A 117 -6.66 9.48 -10.59
C PRO A 117 -6.00 10.31 -9.48
N ILE A 118 -6.59 11.45 -9.11
CA ILE A 118 -6.09 12.31 -8.04
C ILE A 118 -6.17 11.59 -6.69
N LEU A 119 -7.29 10.91 -6.41
CA LEU A 119 -7.47 10.12 -5.21
C LEU A 119 -6.43 8.98 -5.09
N ILE A 120 -6.04 8.39 -6.20
CA ILE A 120 -4.98 7.38 -6.23
C ILE A 120 -3.62 8.04 -6.03
N GLY A 121 -3.34 9.18 -6.66
CA GLY A 121 -2.11 9.95 -6.47
C GLY A 121 -1.86 10.31 -5.00
N ILE A 122 -2.88 10.79 -4.29
CA ILE A 122 -2.80 11.08 -2.85
C ILE A 122 -2.41 9.84 -2.03
N LYS A 123 -2.96 8.68 -2.37
CA LYS A 123 -2.63 7.41 -1.70
C LYS A 123 -1.20 6.96 -1.97
N MET A 124 -0.75 7.14 -3.20
CA MET A 124 0.64 6.86 -3.55
C MET A 124 1.59 7.82 -2.82
N LYS A 125 1.28 9.11 -2.76
CA LYS A 125 2.09 10.08 -2.02
C LYS A 125 2.24 9.72 -0.55
N LEU A 126 1.15 9.29 0.11
CA LEU A 126 1.23 8.78 1.49
C LEU A 126 2.22 7.60 1.60
N LEU A 127 2.19 6.65 0.67
CA LEU A 127 3.10 5.50 0.69
C LEU A 127 4.56 5.91 0.51
N PHE A 128 4.85 6.83 -0.40
CA PHE A 128 6.20 7.37 -0.60
C PHE A 128 6.71 8.11 0.63
N GLU A 129 5.88 8.90 1.30
CA GLU A 129 6.25 9.57 2.54
C GLU A 129 6.52 8.59 3.69
N ILE A 130 5.72 7.51 3.78
CA ILE A 130 5.96 6.44 4.77
C ILE A 130 7.28 5.73 4.47
N SER A 131 7.54 5.35 3.21
CA SER A 131 8.80 4.76 2.78
C SER A 131 10.00 5.62 3.20
N ALA A 132 9.96 6.90 2.86
CA ALA A 132 11.01 7.86 3.20
C ALA A 132 11.22 7.99 4.72
N LEU A 133 10.15 8.01 5.54
CA LEU A 133 10.25 8.05 6.99
C LEU A 133 10.96 6.82 7.58
N TYR A 134 10.80 5.64 6.97
CA TYR A 134 11.56 4.44 7.33
C TYR A 134 12.98 4.39 6.74
N GLY A 135 13.40 5.44 6.01
CA GLY A 135 14.75 5.59 5.49
C GLY A 135 14.99 4.97 4.11
N HIS A 136 13.93 4.61 3.39
CA HIS A 136 14.05 4.01 2.05
C HIS A 136 13.88 5.06 0.96
N SER A 137 14.83 5.11 0.02
CA SER A 137 14.80 6.06 -1.10
C SER A 137 13.97 5.55 -2.26
N ALA A 138 13.06 6.37 -2.71
CA ALA A 138 12.28 6.11 -3.93
C ALA A 138 13.09 6.31 -5.23
N GLU A 139 14.37 6.72 -5.15
CA GLU A 139 15.29 6.70 -6.29
C GLU A 139 15.59 5.27 -6.74
N ASP A 140 15.65 4.33 -5.79
CA ASP A 140 15.73 2.91 -6.10
C ASP A 140 14.38 2.42 -6.66
N TYR A 141 14.42 1.88 -7.88
CA TYR A 141 13.20 1.33 -8.50
C TYR A 141 12.66 0.09 -7.74
N ARG A 142 13.51 -0.64 -7.03
CA ARG A 142 13.12 -1.76 -6.18
C ARG A 142 12.22 -1.27 -5.05
N GLU A 143 12.54 -0.12 -4.45
CA GLU A 143 11.69 0.49 -3.44
C GLU A 143 10.34 0.91 -4.03
N ARG A 144 10.33 1.46 -5.24
CA ARG A 144 9.08 1.79 -5.94
C ARG A 144 8.21 0.56 -6.21
N LEU A 145 8.82 -0.59 -6.53
CA LEU A 145 8.12 -1.87 -6.65
C LEU A 145 7.55 -2.33 -5.31
N PHE A 146 8.31 -2.20 -4.22
CA PHE A 146 7.80 -2.52 -2.88
C PHE A 146 6.59 -1.69 -2.51
N ILE A 147 6.63 -0.39 -2.76
CA ILE A 147 5.50 0.53 -2.55
C ILE A 147 4.26 0.07 -3.34
N LEU A 148 4.45 -0.35 -4.59
CA LEU A 148 3.36 -0.91 -5.41
C LEU A 148 2.80 -2.20 -4.81
N HIS A 149 3.63 -3.11 -4.29
CA HIS A 149 3.15 -4.31 -3.61
C HIS A 149 2.39 -3.99 -2.31
N VAL A 150 2.80 -2.99 -1.55
CA VAL A 150 2.07 -2.52 -0.36
C VAL A 150 0.70 -1.96 -0.73
N PHE A 151 0.62 -1.17 -1.80
CA PHE A 151 -0.66 -0.70 -2.34
C PHE A 151 -1.54 -1.88 -2.77
N GLN A 152 -1.00 -2.79 -3.56
CA GLN A 152 -1.69 -3.99 -4.04
C GLN A 152 -2.20 -4.85 -2.87
N LEU A 153 -1.39 -5.05 -1.82
CA LEU A 153 -1.78 -5.81 -0.62
C LEU A 153 -3.01 -5.19 0.06
N THR A 154 -3.07 -3.85 0.11
CA THR A 154 -4.20 -3.14 0.69
C THR A 154 -5.48 -3.32 -0.12
N PHE A 155 -5.37 -3.25 -1.45
CA PHE A 155 -6.50 -3.26 -2.38
C PHE A 155 -6.75 -4.61 -3.05
N SER A 156 -6.00 -5.66 -2.69
CA SER A 156 -6.24 -7.01 -3.18
C SER A 156 -7.53 -7.61 -2.61
N SER A 157 -8.13 -8.52 -3.38
CA SER A 157 -9.18 -9.40 -2.88
C SER A 157 -8.63 -10.33 -1.82
N GLN A 158 -9.50 -10.90 -0.99
CA GLN A 158 -9.07 -11.84 0.04
C GLN A 158 -8.41 -13.09 -0.56
N LYS A 159 -8.86 -13.52 -1.75
CA LYS A 159 -8.30 -14.64 -2.49
C LYS A 159 -6.85 -14.40 -2.92
N GLN A 160 -6.51 -13.17 -3.30
CA GLN A 160 -5.18 -12.82 -3.81
C GLN A 160 -4.24 -12.29 -2.72
N ARG A 161 -4.80 -11.89 -1.57
CA ARG A 161 -4.04 -11.26 -0.47
C ARG A 161 -2.84 -12.06 -0.04
N GLN A 162 -2.99 -13.38 0.11
CA GLN A 162 -1.89 -14.25 0.53
C GLN A 162 -0.73 -14.19 -0.48
N LYS A 163 -1.02 -14.28 -1.77
CA LYS A 163 0.00 -14.22 -2.83
C LYS A 163 0.74 -12.88 -2.83
N VAL A 164 -0.01 -11.77 -2.67
CA VAL A 164 0.60 -10.44 -2.59
C VAL A 164 1.42 -10.29 -1.30
N PHE A 165 0.92 -10.85 -0.20
CA PHE A 165 1.65 -10.82 1.07
C PHE A 165 2.97 -11.60 0.99
N GLU A 166 3.03 -12.71 0.26
CA GLU A 166 4.25 -13.46 -0.01
C GLU A 166 5.31 -12.63 -0.78
N GLN A 167 4.87 -11.68 -1.64
CA GLN A 167 5.79 -10.73 -2.28
C GLN A 167 6.40 -9.76 -1.26
N VAL A 168 5.59 -9.30 -0.31
CA VAL A 168 6.00 -8.32 0.71
C VAL A 168 6.89 -8.94 1.79
N ILE A 169 6.54 -10.13 2.32
CA ILE A 169 7.29 -10.77 3.41
C ILE A 169 8.65 -11.30 2.94
N ASN A 170 8.77 -11.72 1.69
CA ASN A 170 10.02 -12.24 1.10
C ASN A 170 10.76 -11.16 0.30
N TRP A 171 10.48 -9.88 0.56
CA TRP A 171 10.99 -8.79 -0.27
C TRP A 171 12.51 -8.72 -0.36
N LYS A 172 13.20 -8.98 0.74
CA LYS A 172 14.67 -8.97 0.78
C LYS A 172 15.27 -9.92 -0.25
N GLN A 173 14.78 -11.17 -0.30
CA GLN A 173 15.24 -12.14 -1.29
C GLN A 173 14.82 -11.72 -2.69
N LYS A 174 13.55 -11.37 -2.89
CA LYS A 174 13.00 -11.01 -4.20
C LYS A 174 13.67 -9.78 -4.81
N SER A 175 13.98 -8.79 -4.01
CA SER A 175 14.66 -7.59 -4.48
C SER A 175 16.06 -7.87 -5.01
N GLN A 176 16.74 -8.92 -4.54
CA GLN A 176 18.04 -9.35 -5.02
C GLN A 176 17.96 -10.10 -6.37
N GLU A 177 16.82 -10.72 -6.66
CA GLU A 177 16.57 -11.42 -7.92
C GLU A 177 16.18 -10.45 -9.06
N LEU A 178 15.86 -9.20 -8.72
CA LEU A 178 15.51 -8.18 -9.70
C LEU A 178 16.76 -7.70 -10.46
N PRO A 179 16.62 -7.40 -11.78
CA PRO A 179 17.73 -6.86 -12.55
C PRO A 179 18.24 -5.54 -11.94
N GLU A 180 19.52 -5.24 -12.10
CA GLU A 180 20.08 -3.96 -11.67
C GLU A 180 19.52 -2.80 -12.50
N ASP A 181 19.38 -3.00 -13.81
CA ASP A 181 18.82 -2.03 -14.73
C ASP A 181 17.30 -2.21 -14.85
N ILE A 182 16.57 -1.16 -14.52
CA ILE A 182 15.11 -1.08 -14.63
C ILE A 182 14.60 -1.38 -16.05
N HIS A 183 15.41 -1.12 -17.10
CA HIS A 183 15.02 -1.38 -18.49
C HIS A 183 14.97 -2.88 -18.81
N GLN A 184 15.61 -3.73 -18.01
CA GLN A 184 15.58 -5.19 -18.15
C GLN A 184 14.42 -5.82 -17.38
N PHE A 185 13.68 -5.05 -16.60
CA PHE A 185 12.54 -5.55 -15.84
C PHE A 185 11.34 -5.84 -16.75
N ASP A 186 10.70 -6.99 -16.57
CA ASP A 186 9.51 -7.39 -17.35
C ASP A 186 8.26 -6.63 -16.91
N TRP A 187 8.14 -5.42 -17.40
CA TRP A 187 7.01 -4.52 -17.12
C TRP A 187 5.67 -5.07 -17.59
N LYS A 188 5.66 -5.81 -18.68
CA LYS A 188 4.41 -6.31 -19.27
C LYS A 188 3.78 -7.34 -18.36
N THR A 189 4.54 -8.34 -17.96
CA THR A 189 4.07 -9.38 -17.04
C THR A 189 3.70 -8.77 -15.69
N PHE A 190 4.56 -7.89 -15.14
CA PHE A 190 4.26 -7.22 -13.88
C PHE A 190 2.93 -6.43 -13.92
N GLN A 191 2.67 -5.64 -14.96
CA GLN A 191 1.43 -4.87 -15.06
C GLN A 191 0.19 -5.76 -15.19
N GLN A 192 0.28 -6.90 -15.88
CA GLN A 192 -0.83 -7.85 -15.99
C GLN A 192 -1.14 -8.47 -14.63
N GLU A 193 -0.14 -9.05 -13.96
CA GLU A 193 -0.32 -9.65 -12.63
C GLU A 193 -0.77 -8.62 -11.60
N TYR A 194 -0.21 -7.42 -11.64
CA TYR A 194 -0.57 -6.35 -10.73
C TYR A 194 -2.06 -6.00 -10.83
N ARG A 195 -2.56 -5.83 -12.06
CA ARG A 195 -3.98 -5.56 -12.33
C ARG A 195 -4.88 -6.70 -11.84
N ASP A 196 -4.50 -7.95 -12.12
CA ASP A 196 -5.32 -9.13 -11.83
C ASP A 196 -5.48 -9.38 -10.32
N TYR A 197 -4.59 -8.83 -9.51
CA TYR A 197 -4.66 -8.96 -8.05
C TYR A 197 -5.41 -7.80 -7.37
N ILE A 198 -5.69 -6.71 -8.09
CA ILE A 198 -6.48 -5.59 -7.58
C ILE A 198 -7.97 -5.97 -7.57
N ASP A 199 -8.62 -5.71 -6.44
CA ASP A 199 -10.07 -5.85 -6.27
C ASP A 199 -10.78 -4.61 -6.82
N LEU A 200 -11.34 -4.72 -8.02
CA LEU A 200 -12.02 -3.62 -8.69
C LEU A 200 -13.23 -3.12 -7.91
N ALA A 201 -13.98 -4.01 -7.25
CA ALA A 201 -15.10 -3.60 -6.40
C ALA A 201 -14.65 -2.78 -5.19
N LYS A 202 -13.49 -3.13 -4.62
CA LYS A 202 -12.90 -2.37 -3.53
C LYS A 202 -12.38 -1.01 -4.01
N MET A 203 -11.82 -0.96 -5.21
CA MET A 203 -11.40 0.30 -5.85
C MET A 203 -12.57 1.20 -6.20
N ALA A 204 -13.66 0.63 -6.70
CA ALA A 204 -14.88 1.37 -7.02
C ALA A 204 -15.50 2.07 -5.80
N GLN A 205 -15.30 1.53 -4.59
CA GLN A 205 -15.75 2.18 -3.36
C GLN A 205 -15.02 3.52 -3.07
N LEU A 206 -13.87 3.77 -3.71
CA LEU A 206 -13.18 5.05 -3.63
C LEU A 206 -13.85 6.15 -4.44
N ILE A 207 -14.71 5.78 -5.40
CA ILE A 207 -15.38 6.73 -6.29
C ILE A 207 -16.63 7.27 -5.58
N PRO A 208 -16.69 8.57 -5.25
CA PRO A 208 -17.88 9.20 -4.71
C PRO A 208 -19.06 9.02 -5.68
N GLY A 209 -20.26 8.75 -5.15
CA GLY A 209 -21.46 8.56 -5.98
C GLY A 209 -21.88 7.10 -6.19
N ILE A 210 -20.98 6.15 -6.03
CA ILE A 210 -21.35 4.74 -5.87
C ILE A 210 -21.65 4.50 -4.39
N GLY A 211 -22.69 5.16 -3.86
CA GLY A 211 -23.08 5.15 -2.43
C GLY A 211 -22.78 6.47 -1.72
N ALA A 212 -23.35 7.57 -2.21
CA ALA A 212 -22.96 8.97 -1.93
C ALA A 212 -22.81 9.37 -0.44
N ALA A 213 -23.54 8.78 0.50
CA ALA A 213 -23.35 9.05 1.93
C ALA A 213 -22.16 8.30 2.55
N VAL A 214 -21.58 7.35 1.83
CA VAL A 214 -20.56 6.40 2.34
C VAL A 214 -19.16 6.77 1.87
N GLY A 215 -18.99 7.55 0.80
CA GLY A 215 -17.71 7.82 0.14
C GLY A 215 -16.65 8.41 1.06
N VAL A 216 -16.98 9.40 1.88
CA VAL A 216 -16.06 10.04 2.84
C VAL A 216 -15.57 9.04 3.88
N ILE A 217 -16.50 8.27 4.45
CA ILE A 217 -16.20 7.28 5.51
C ILE A 217 -15.35 6.14 4.92
N VAL A 218 -15.68 5.69 3.71
CA VAL A 218 -14.94 4.62 3.03
C VAL A 218 -13.54 5.08 2.67
N ASN A 219 -13.38 6.27 2.09
CA ASN A 219 -12.05 6.81 1.76
C ASN A 219 -11.18 6.98 3.01
N TYR A 220 -11.74 7.51 4.10
CA TYR A 220 -11.07 7.61 5.39
C TYR A 220 -10.62 6.24 5.92
N ARG A 221 -11.50 5.21 5.87
CA ARG A 221 -11.16 3.85 6.30
C ARG A 221 -10.09 3.22 5.43
N LEU A 222 -10.16 3.41 4.12
CA LEU A 222 -9.19 2.84 3.17
C LEU A 222 -7.82 3.52 3.27
N LEU A 223 -7.76 4.84 3.50
CA LEU A 223 -6.52 5.54 3.79
C LEU A 223 -5.89 5.06 5.11
N ASN A 224 -6.70 4.88 6.15
CA ASN A 224 -6.22 4.32 7.42
C ASN A 224 -5.70 2.88 7.26
N GLN A 225 -6.41 2.07 6.47
CA GLN A 225 -5.98 0.69 6.17
C GLN A 225 -4.67 0.69 5.37
N LEU A 226 -4.55 1.55 4.36
CA LEU A 226 -3.35 1.69 3.54
C LEU A 226 -2.14 2.09 4.39
N GLY A 227 -2.28 3.14 5.21
CA GLY A 227 -1.21 3.59 6.09
C GLY A 227 -0.79 2.52 7.09
N LYS A 228 -1.74 1.82 7.72
CA LYS A 228 -1.44 0.70 8.63
C LYS A 228 -0.79 -0.49 7.91
N THR A 229 -1.20 -0.79 6.68
CA THR A 229 -0.57 -1.84 5.88
C THR A 229 0.87 -1.49 5.57
N ALA A 230 1.13 -0.25 5.14
CA ALA A 230 2.48 0.25 4.90
C ALA A 230 3.34 0.20 6.17
N MET A 231 2.85 0.73 7.27
CA MET A 231 3.55 0.72 8.55
C MET A 231 3.97 -0.70 8.97
N ASN A 232 3.06 -1.69 8.88
CA ASN A 232 3.40 -3.08 9.21
C ASN A 232 4.36 -3.72 8.20
N ALA A 233 4.25 -3.40 6.90
CA ALA A 233 5.19 -3.88 5.90
C ALA A 233 6.61 -3.35 6.15
N TYR A 234 6.75 -2.07 6.50
CA TYR A 234 8.05 -1.48 6.85
C TYR A 234 8.56 -1.91 8.23
N ARG A 235 7.68 -2.20 9.20
CA ARG A 235 8.08 -2.85 10.47
C ARG A 235 8.76 -4.19 10.23
N MET A 236 8.24 -5.02 9.33
CA MET A 236 8.87 -6.30 9.00
C MET A 236 10.30 -6.08 8.49
N ARG A 237 10.49 -5.15 7.56
CA ARG A 237 11.82 -4.80 7.03
C ARG A 237 12.73 -4.23 8.12
N TRP A 238 12.22 -3.37 8.99
CA TRP A 238 12.97 -2.83 10.12
C TRP A 238 13.52 -3.92 11.03
N PHE A 239 12.72 -4.93 11.38
CA PHE A 239 13.16 -6.05 12.19
C PHE A 239 14.13 -6.96 11.42
N GLU A 240 13.85 -7.25 10.15
CA GLU A 240 14.69 -8.08 9.31
C GLU A 240 16.11 -7.49 9.14
N GLU A 241 16.22 -6.20 8.90
CA GLU A 241 17.49 -5.49 8.73
C GLU A 241 18.34 -5.46 10.00
N ARG A 242 17.72 -5.55 11.17
CA ARG A 242 18.42 -5.51 12.49
C ARG A 242 18.69 -6.88 13.10
N THR A 243 17.96 -7.90 12.66
CA THR A 243 18.17 -9.28 13.15
C THR A 243 19.39 -9.95 12.48
N LEU A 244 19.87 -9.37 11.37
CA LEU A 244 21.07 -9.88 10.68
C LEU A 244 22.30 -9.21 11.26
N PRO A 245 23.34 -10.00 11.68
CA PRO A 245 24.63 -9.42 12.01
C PRO A 245 25.12 -8.62 10.81
N ALA A 246 25.59 -7.39 11.07
CA ALA A 246 26.20 -6.55 10.05
C ALA A 246 27.25 -7.39 9.29
N ALA A 247 26.99 -7.64 8.00
CA ALA A 247 27.94 -8.32 7.14
C ALA A 247 29.18 -7.42 6.98
N GLY A 248 30.14 -7.53 7.91
CA GLY A 248 31.33 -6.68 7.89
C GLY A 248 32.25 -6.83 9.09
N THR A 249 31.87 -7.52 10.16
CA THR A 249 32.74 -7.60 11.37
C THR A 249 33.66 -8.84 11.43
N GLN A 250 33.64 -9.69 10.42
CA GLN A 250 34.48 -10.90 10.40
C GLN A 250 35.82 -10.76 9.64
N GLN A 251 36.18 -9.58 9.15
CA GLN A 251 37.48 -9.41 8.42
C GLN A 251 38.55 -8.66 9.18
N LEU A 252 38.42 -8.40 10.48
CA LEU A 252 39.42 -7.70 11.28
C LEU A 252 40.03 -8.54 12.43
N LEU A 253 39.88 -9.87 12.39
CA LEU A 253 40.52 -10.79 13.37
C LEU A 253 41.19 -11.97 12.66
N GLN A 254 41.97 -11.71 11.59
CA GLN A 254 43.03 -12.63 11.11
C GLN A 254 44.33 -11.87 10.94
#